data_020e83d724146270249311bbde458f93
#
_entry.id   020e83d724146270249311bbde458f93
#
_cell.length_a   1.000
_cell.length_b   1.000
_cell.length_c   1.000
_cell.angle_alpha   90.00
_cell.angle_beta   90.00
_cell.angle_gamma   90.00
#
_symmetry.space_group_name_H-M   'P 1'
#
loop_
_entity.id
_entity.type
_entity.pdbx_description
1 polymer ?
#
loop_
_entity_poly.entity_id
_entity_poly.type
_entity_poly.pdbx_seq_one_letter_code
_entity_poly.pdbx_strand_id
1 'polypeptide(L)'
;TRRIYHRIMEEDGVDRKPGAEELLKYAKEHGYRLALATSSRELHAQLLLKKYGLFDYFDGAVYGNMVSAGKPDPEIYLKACASIQVLPEFAIALEDAPSGIRSAAAAGMRPVMIPDLVEPDEAVLELVWRRFDTLYDVIDLLESDFQNS
;
A
#
# COMPACT_ATOMS: atom_id res chain seq x y z
N THR A 1 16.76 17.52 4.20
CA THR A 1 16.36 16.31 4.92
C THR A 1 15.66 15.35 4.01
N ARG A 2 16.11 14.14 4.02
CA ARG A 2 15.55 13.09 3.17
C ARG A 2 14.15 12.71 3.61
N ARG A 3 13.21 12.67 2.67
CA ARG A 3 11.89 12.10 2.90
C ARG A 3 11.96 10.61 2.66
N ILE A 4 11.45 9.84 3.61
CA ILE A 4 11.39 8.40 3.50
C ILE A 4 9.92 8.00 3.46
N TYR A 5 9.49 7.40 2.36
CA TYR A 5 8.14 6.88 2.22
C TYR A 5 8.16 5.38 2.49
N HIS A 6 7.21 4.95 3.29
CA HIS A 6 7.02 3.53 3.56
C HIS A 6 5.75 3.07 2.88
N ARG A 7 5.70 1.83 2.48
CA ARG A 7 4.67 1.34 1.60
C ARG A 7 3.76 0.34 2.26
N ILE A 8 2.46 0.52 2.01
CA ILE A 8 1.43 -0.40 2.46
C ILE A 8 0.64 -0.83 1.24
N MET A 9 0.48 -2.13 1.06
CA MET A 9 -0.18 -2.70 -0.11
C MET A 9 -1.42 -3.48 0.27
N GLU A 10 -2.43 -3.39 -0.58
CA GLU A 10 -3.62 -4.21 -0.51
C GLU A 10 -3.40 -5.50 -1.29
N GLU A 11 -3.53 -6.64 -0.62
CA GLU A 11 -3.22 -7.94 -1.21
C GLU A 11 -4.11 -8.30 -2.41
N ASP A 12 -5.42 -7.99 -2.35
CA ASP A 12 -6.35 -8.49 -3.35
C ASP A 12 -6.23 -7.83 -4.71
N GLY A 13 -5.61 -6.66 -4.80
CA GLY A 13 -5.48 -5.93 -6.03
C GLY A 13 -4.05 -5.72 -6.47
N VAL A 14 -3.28 -5.00 -5.66
CA VAL A 14 -1.98 -4.47 -6.07
C VAL A 14 -0.91 -5.55 -6.19
N ASP A 15 -0.88 -6.52 -5.30
CA ASP A 15 0.15 -7.56 -5.27
C ASP A 15 0.11 -8.49 -6.50
N ARG A 16 -1.01 -8.53 -7.22
CA ARG A 16 -1.16 -9.34 -8.43
C ARG A 16 -0.89 -8.57 -9.71
N LYS A 17 -0.69 -7.27 -9.62
CA LYS A 17 -0.45 -6.45 -10.79
C LYS A 17 0.99 -6.63 -11.29
N PRO A 18 1.23 -6.48 -12.59
CA PRO A 18 2.58 -6.52 -13.13
C PRO A 18 3.48 -5.52 -12.42
N GLY A 19 4.68 -5.95 -12.07
CA GLY A 19 5.64 -5.11 -11.38
C GLY A 19 5.60 -5.18 -9.87
N ALA A 20 4.69 -5.99 -9.28
CA ALA A 20 4.58 -6.07 -7.82
C ALA A 20 5.87 -6.55 -7.17
N GLU A 21 6.44 -7.66 -7.63
CA GLU A 21 7.67 -8.19 -7.06
C GLU A 21 8.83 -7.21 -7.25
N GLU A 22 8.98 -6.65 -8.45
CA GLU A 22 10.03 -5.68 -8.74
C GLU A 22 9.94 -4.48 -7.81
N LEU A 23 8.72 -4.01 -7.54
CA LEU A 23 8.49 -2.88 -6.66
C LEU A 23 8.87 -3.21 -5.21
N LEU A 24 8.42 -4.36 -4.71
CA LEU A 24 8.74 -4.79 -3.35
C LEU A 24 10.25 -4.98 -3.17
N LYS A 25 10.90 -5.58 -4.15
CA LYS A 25 12.34 -5.77 -4.13
C LYS A 25 13.09 -4.44 -4.12
N TYR A 26 12.70 -3.51 -4.99
CA TYR A 26 13.30 -2.18 -5.04
C TYR A 26 13.17 -1.48 -3.69
N ALA A 27 11.96 -1.52 -3.11
CA ALA A 27 11.71 -0.85 -1.84
C ALA A 27 12.57 -1.43 -0.71
N LYS A 28 12.68 -2.73 -0.63
CA LYS A 28 13.52 -3.38 0.40
C LYS A 28 14.99 -3.02 0.22
N GLU A 29 15.48 -3.03 -1.01
CA GLU A 29 16.88 -2.71 -1.30
C GLU A 29 17.23 -1.26 -0.96
N HIS A 30 16.24 -0.38 -0.94
CA HIS A 30 16.44 1.05 -0.66
C HIS A 30 15.98 1.47 0.73
N GLY A 31 15.76 0.51 1.63
CA GLY A 31 15.49 0.78 3.04
C GLY A 31 14.07 1.17 3.38
N TYR A 32 13.12 1.00 2.47
CA TYR A 32 11.71 1.24 2.77
C TYR A 32 11.15 0.11 3.62
N ARG A 33 10.29 0.44 4.57
CA ARG A 33 9.54 -0.55 5.32
C ARG A 33 8.25 -0.85 4.58
N LEU A 34 7.86 -2.12 4.57
CA LEU A 34 6.70 -2.59 3.83
C LEU A 34 5.69 -3.23 4.78
N ALA A 35 4.44 -2.85 4.65
CA ALA A 35 3.35 -3.46 5.40
C ALA A 35 2.24 -3.89 4.44
N LEU A 36 1.60 -4.99 4.78
CA LEU A 36 0.41 -5.48 4.10
C LEU A 36 -0.82 -5.04 4.88
N ALA A 37 -1.80 -4.48 4.19
CA ALA A 37 -3.10 -4.15 4.77
C ALA A 37 -4.17 -4.78 3.89
N THR A 38 -4.75 -5.88 4.34
CA THR A 38 -5.70 -6.63 3.55
C THR A 38 -6.99 -6.91 4.31
N SER A 39 -8.12 -6.87 3.59
CA SER A 39 -9.42 -7.28 4.14
C SER A 39 -9.54 -8.80 4.29
N SER A 40 -8.65 -9.56 3.69
CA SER A 40 -8.64 -11.01 3.77
C SER A 40 -8.21 -11.47 5.15
N ARG A 41 -8.62 -12.70 5.50
CA ARG A 41 -8.18 -13.32 6.75
C ARG A 41 -6.72 -13.75 6.64
N GLU A 42 -6.06 -13.78 7.80
CA GLU A 42 -4.62 -14.04 7.88
C GLU A 42 -4.18 -15.29 7.15
N LEU A 43 -4.83 -16.43 7.39
CA LEU A 43 -4.43 -17.68 6.76
C LEU A 43 -4.52 -17.62 5.24
N HIS A 44 -5.63 -17.07 4.73
CA HIS A 44 -5.84 -16.95 3.29
C HIS A 44 -4.79 -16.03 2.64
N ALA A 45 -4.56 -14.89 3.24
CA ALA A 45 -3.59 -13.92 2.72
C ALA A 45 -2.17 -14.49 2.73
N GLN A 46 -1.77 -15.13 3.82
CA GLN A 46 -0.44 -15.72 3.93
C GLN A 46 -0.22 -16.83 2.90
N LEU A 47 -1.21 -17.70 2.72
CA LEU A 47 -1.10 -18.77 1.73
C LEU A 47 -0.92 -18.20 0.32
N LEU A 48 -1.69 -17.17 0.00
CA LEU A 48 -1.63 -16.55 -1.32
C LEU A 48 -0.29 -15.86 -1.57
N LEU A 49 0.18 -15.07 -0.60
CA LEU A 49 1.45 -14.36 -0.73
C LEU A 49 2.64 -15.33 -0.79
N LYS A 50 2.60 -16.41 -0.03
CA LYS A 50 3.64 -17.43 -0.07
C LYS A 50 3.66 -18.13 -1.42
N LYS A 51 2.49 -18.38 -2.00
CA LYS A 51 2.37 -18.99 -3.33
C LYS A 51 3.06 -18.13 -4.39
N TYR A 52 2.95 -16.82 -4.29
CA TYR A 52 3.57 -15.90 -5.25
C TYR A 52 4.97 -15.46 -4.85
N GLY A 53 5.49 -15.93 -3.72
CA GLY A 53 6.85 -15.60 -3.28
C GLY A 53 6.98 -14.18 -2.75
N LEU A 54 5.89 -13.55 -2.32
CA LEU A 54 5.89 -12.15 -1.89
C LEU A 54 5.84 -11.96 -0.37
N PHE A 55 5.54 -13.03 0.38
CA PHE A 55 5.29 -12.90 1.81
C PHE A 55 6.47 -12.32 2.58
N ASP A 56 7.68 -12.73 2.27
CA ASP A 56 8.87 -12.36 3.02
C ASP A 56 9.32 -10.90 2.79
N TYR A 57 8.75 -10.22 1.82
CA TYR A 57 9.06 -8.81 1.61
C TYR A 57 8.46 -7.89 2.66
N PHE A 58 7.42 -8.35 3.36
CA PHE A 58 6.69 -7.48 4.29
C PHE A 58 7.29 -7.50 5.69
N ASP A 59 7.43 -6.32 6.28
CA ASP A 59 7.92 -6.13 7.64
C ASP A 59 6.80 -6.20 8.67
N GLY A 60 5.57 -5.96 8.25
CA GLY A 60 4.39 -6.03 9.08
C GLY A 60 3.16 -6.32 8.26
N ALA A 61 2.07 -6.70 8.93
CA ALA A 61 0.83 -7.02 8.26
C ALA A 61 -0.36 -6.84 9.18
N VAL A 62 -1.48 -6.41 8.59
CA VAL A 62 -2.78 -6.34 9.27
C VAL A 62 -3.81 -7.01 8.38
N TYR A 63 -4.52 -7.97 8.94
CA TYR A 63 -5.50 -8.77 8.22
C TYR A 63 -6.92 -8.40 8.64
N GLY A 64 -7.91 -8.78 7.82
CA GLY A 64 -9.31 -8.43 8.07
C GLY A 64 -9.84 -8.87 9.43
N ASN A 65 -9.30 -9.96 9.98
CA ASN A 65 -9.71 -10.45 11.29
C ASN A 65 -9.07 -9.68 12.46
N MET A 66 -8.19 -8.72 12.18
CA MET A 66 -7.51 -7.93 13.21
C MET A 66 -8.14 -6.55 13.42
N VAL A 67 -9.17 -6.20 12.66
CA VAL A 67 -9.81 -4.89 12.76
C VAL A 67 -11.28 -5.05 13.12
N SER A 68 -11.82 -4.04 13.82
CA SER A 68 -13.24 -3.98 14.18
C SER A 68 -14.07 -3.39 13.06
N ALA A 69 -13.49 -2.43 12.30
CA ALA A 69 -14.17 -1.77 11.20
C ALA A 69 -13.31 -1.87 9.94
N GLY A 70 -13.91 -2.37 8.86
CA GLY A 70 -13.23 -2.50 7.57
C GLY A 70 -13.22 -1.19 6.80
N LYS A 71 -12.54 -1.21 5.66
CA LYS A 71 -12.50 -0.07 4.75
C LYS A 71 -13.93 0.36 4.39
N PRO A 72 -14.25 1.64 4.35
CA PRO A 72 -13.37 2.81 4.27
C PRO A 72 -12.89 3.37 5.62
N ASP A 73 -13.13 2.67 6.74
CA ASP A 73 -12.64 3.12 8.03
C ASP A 73 -11.10 3.12 8.03
N PRO A 74 -10.43 4.08 8.69
CA PRO A 74 -8.97 4.16 8.68
C PRO A 74 -8.27 3.12 9.55
N GLU A 75 -8.99 2.34 10.34
CA GLU A 75 -8.40 1.45 11.34
C GLU A 75 -7.31 0.53 10.76
N ILE A 76 -7.58 -0.10 9.62
CA ILE A 76 -6.63 -1.06 9.05
C ILE A 76 -5.30 -0.39 8.67
N TYR A 77 -5.35 0.81 8.11
CA TYR A 77 -4.13 1.52 7.73
C TYR A 77 -3.40 2.13 8.92
N LEU A 78 -4.13 2.58 9.93
CA LEU A 78 -3.50 3.05 11.16
C LEU A 78 -2.74 1.91 11.84
N LYS A 79 -3.34 0.73 11.91
CA LYS A 79 -2.67 -0.46 12.46
C LYS A 79 -1.50 -0.92 11.61
N ALA A 80 -1.63 -0.84 10.29
CA ALA A 80 -0.54 -1.20 9.39
C ALA A 80 0.67 -0.28 9.58
N CYS A 81 0.45 1.02 9.65
CA CYS A 81 1.52 1.97 9.94
C CYS A 81 2.18 1.69 11.28
N ALA A 82 1.38 1.42 12.31
CA ALA A 82 1.91 1.08 13.63
C ALA A 82 2.74 -0.20 13.61
N SER A 83 2.35 -1.19 12.81
CA SER A 83 3.07 -2.46 12.72
C SER A 83 4.50 -2.33 12.21
N ILE A 84 4.78 -1.28 11.45
CA ILE A 84 6.11 -0.99 10.93
C ILE A 84 6.71 0.29 11.52
N GLN A 85 6.08 0.83 12.56
CA GLN A 85 6.55 2.00 13.30
C GLN A 85 6.77 3.23 12.43
N VAL A 86 5.79 3.53 11.59
CA VAL A 86 5.81 4.68 10.68
C VAL A 86 4.58 5.53 10.91
N LEU A 87 4.77 6.85 10.95
CA LEU A 87 3.65 7.77 11.02
C LEU A 87 2.91 7.80 9.69
N PRO A 88 1.57 7.84 9.68
CA PRO A 88 0.81 7.83 8.44
C PRO A 88 1.21 8.92 7.43
N GLU A 89 1.57 10.10 7.92
CA GLU A 89 1.96 11.22 7.04
C GLU A 89 3.22 10.93 6.21
N PHE A 90 4.02 9.94 6.62
CA PHE A 90 5.22 9.52 5.90
C PHE A 90 5.03 8.22 5.13
N ALA A 91 3.80 7.76 4.99
CA ALA A 91 3.50 6.48 4.35
C ALA A 91 2.69 6.68 3.07
N ILE A 92 2.99 5.84 2.08
CA ILE A 92 2.25 5.75 0.83
C ILE A 92 1.39 4.49 0.89
N ALA A 93 0.12 4.62 0.57
CA ALA A 93 -0.79 3.48 0.43
C ALA A 93 -1.04 3.21 -1.05
N LEU A 94 -0.76 2.00 -1.50
CA LEU A 94 -1.03 1.59 -2.88
C LEU A 94 -2.38 0.89 -2.91
N GLU A 95 -3.31 1.44 -3.69
CA GLU A 95 -4.69 0.98 -3.73
C GLU A 95 -5.27 0.99 -5.13
N ASP A 96 -6.18 0.04 -5.39
CA ASP A 96 -6.92 -0.02 -6.63
C ASP A 96 -8.42 0.21 -6.43
N ALA A 97 -8.89 0.25 -5.19
CA ALA A 97 -10.32 0.33 -4.85
C ALA A 97 -10.66 1.65 -4.16
N PRO A 98 -11.84 2.23 -4.47
CA PRO A 98 -12.28 3.48 -3.82
C PRO A 98 -12.34 3.40 -2.30
N SER A 99 -12.81 2.29 -1.73
CA SER A 99 -12.88 2.14 -0.28
C SER A 99 -11.50 2.16 0.37
N GLY A 100 -10.49 1.59 -0.29
CA GLY A 100 -9.11 1.62 0.19
C GLY A 100 -8.50 3.02 0.12
N ILE A 101 -8.79 3.77 -0.94
CA ILE A 101 -8.34 5.16 -1.06
C ILE A 101 -8.93 6.00 0.08
N ARG A 102 -10.22 5.84 0.37
CA ARG A 102 -10.88 6.56 1.46
C ARG A 102 -10.27 6.21 2.82
N SER A 103 -9.99 4.93 3.04
CA SER A 103 -9.39 4.44 4.27
C SER A 103 -7.99 5.04 4.48
N ALA A 104 -7.17 5.01 3.45
CA ALA A 104 -5.81 5.55 3.50
C ALA A 104 -5.81 7.07 3.75
N ALA A 105 -6.66 7.80 3.04
CA ALA A 105 -6.79 9.24 3.22
C ALA A 105 -7.25 9.58 4.62
N ALA A 106 -8.24 8.85 5.14
CA ALA A 106 -8.74 9.07 6.50
C ALA A 106 -7.68 8.78 7.56
N ALA A 107 -6.75 7.89 7.28
CA ALA A 107 -5.62 7.58 8.16
C ALA A 107 -4.52 8.64 8.11
N GLY A 108 -4.58 9.58 7.16
CA GLY A 108 -3.56 10.61 7.00
C GLY A 108 -2.38 10.20 6.12
N MET A 109 -2.53 9.12 5.38
CA MET A 109 -1.51 8.64 4.45
C MET A 109 -1.61 9.34 3.09
N ARG A 110 -0.66 9.06 2.22
CA ARG A 110 -0.68 9.52 0.83
C ARG A 110 -1.19 8.39 -0.06
N PRO A 111 -2.44 8.47 -0.52
CA PRO A 111 -2.98 7.41 -1.38
C PRO A 111 -2.39 7.50 -2.79
N VAL A 112 -1.86 6.40 -3.25
CA VAL A 112 -1.40 6.23 -4.63
C VAL A 112 -2.32 5.23 -5.30
N MET A 113 -2.99 5.66 -6.36
CA MET A 113 -3.96 4.85 -7.04
C MET A 113 -3.36 4.16 -8.26
N ILE A 114 -3.55 2.85 -8.32
CA ILE A 114 -3.28 2.04 -9.51
C ILE A 114 -4.64 1.53 -9.97
N PRO A 115 -5.28 2.16 -10.97
CA PRO A 115 -6.65 1.79 -11.35
C PRO A 115 -6.75 0.35 -11.81
N ASP A 116 -7.89 -0.25 -11.52
CA ASP A 116 -8.31 -1.52 -12.07
C ASP A 116 -9.39 -1.26 -13.13
N LEU A 117 -10.35 -2.17 -13.27
CA LEU A 117 -11.37 -2.09 -14.33
C LEU A 117 -12.37 -0.96 -14.17
N VAL A 118 -12.57 -0.47 -12.94
CA VAL A 118 -13.57 0.55 -12.64
C VAL A 118 -12.90 1.89 -12.36
N GLU A 119 -13.30 2.93 -13.10
CA GLU A 119 -12.84 4.28 -12.82
C GLU A 119 -13.50 4.82 -11.55
N PRO A 120 -12.74 5.43 -10.65
CA PRO A 120 -13.30 6.04 -9.46
C PRO A 120 -14.03 7.35 -9.80
N ASP A 121 -14.96 7.75 -8.92
CA ASP A 121 -15.64 9.03 -9.07
C ASP A 121 -14.73 10.19 -8.66
N GLU A 122 -15.21 11.42 -8.93
CA GLU A 122 -14.44 12.64 -8.64
C GLU A 122 -14.12 12.78 -7.16
N ALA A 123 -15.02 12.39 -6.28
CA ALA A 123 -14.82 12.51 -4.84
C ALA A 123 -13.62 11.66 -4.37
N VAL A 124 -13.47 10.48 -4.93
CA VAL A 124 -12.31 9.62 -4.62
C VAL A 124 -11.05 10.19 -5.22
N LEU A 125 -11.10 10.68 -6.47
CA LEU A 125 -9.93 11.24 -7.14
C LEU A 125 -9.36 12.45 -6.38
N GLU A 126 -10.20 13.23 -5.69
CA GLU A 126 -9.73 14.34 -4.88
C GLU A 126 -8.86 13.91 -3.69
N LEU A 127 -9.01 12.67 -3.24
CA LEU A 127 -8.24 12.11 -2.12
C LEU A 127 -6.91 11.53 -2.56
N VAL A 128 -6.74 11.29 -3.86
CA VAL A 128 -5.56 10.60 -4.39
C VAL A 128 -4.38 11.57 -4.50
N TRP A 129 -3.23 11.17 -3.93
CA TRP A 129 -2.00 11.95 -4.03
C TRP A 129 -1.36 11.81 -5.43
N ARG A 130 -1.30 10.58 -5.94
CA ARG A 130 -0.77 10.27 -7.26
C ARG A 130 -1.58 9.13 -7.86
N ARG A 131 -1.74 9.18 -9.18
CA ARG A 131 -2.37 8.11 -9.94
C ARG A 131 -1.39 7.64 -11.02
N PHE A 132 -1.17 6.32 -11.08
CA PHE A 132 -0.28 5.71 -12.05
C PHE A 132 -0.98 4.54 -12.73
N ASP A 133 -0.58 4.25 -13.96
CA ASP A 133 -1.14 3.13 -14.71
C ASP A 133 -0.52 1.79 -14.31
N THR A 134 0.73 1.81 -13.84
CA THR A 134 1.45 0.59 -13.47
C THR A 134 2.24 0.76 -12.20
N LEU A 135 2.61 -0.37 -11.59
CA LEU A 135 3.49 -0.37 -10.42
C LEU A 135 4.92 0.02 -10.78
N TYR A 136 5.33 -0.12 -12.03
CA TYR A 136 6.64 0.37 -12.47
C TYR A 136 6.74 1.88 -12.34
N ASP A 137 5.64 2.61 -12.54
CA ASP A 137 5.61 4.06 -12.33
C ASP A 137 5.85 4.43 -10.87
N VAL A 138 5.45 3.56 -9.94
CA VAL A 138 5.72 3.77 -8.52
C VAL A 138 7.21 3.64 -8.22
N ILE A 139 7.88 2.70 -8.88
CA ILE A 139 9.34 2.58 -8.77
C ILE A 139 10.00 3.88 -9.22
N ASP A 140 9.57 4.44 -10.34
CA ASP A 140 10.09 5.71 -10.85
C ASP A 140 9.88 6.85 -9.86
N LEU A 141 8.72 6.89 -9.21
CA LEU A 141 8.44 7.88 -8.17
C LEU A 141 9.42 7.77 -7.01
N LEU A 142 9.64 6.56 -6.52
CA LEU A 142 10.55 6.32 -5.40
C LEU A 142 11.99 6.64 -5.78
N GLU A 143 12.40 6.29 -6.98
CA GLU A 143 13.74 6.56 -7.49
C GLU A 143 13.98 8.07 -7.53
N SER A 144 13.02 8.83 -8.03
CA SER A 144 13.09 10.28 -8.07
C SER A 144 13.17 10.89 -6.67
N ASP A 145 12.35 10.41 -5.74
CA ASP A 145 12.36 10.88 -4.36
C ASP A 145 13.70 10.56 -3.67
N PHE A 146 14.23 9.37 -3.94
CA PHE A 146 15.50 8.93 -3.37
C PHE A 146 16.66 9.77 -3.87
N GLN A 147 16.66 10.13 -5.16
CA GLN A 147 17.72 10.96 -5.76
C GLN A 147 17.67 12.41 -5.28
N ASN A 148 16.50 12.89 -4.90
CA ASN A 148 16.29 14.27 -4.46
C ASN A 148 16.44 14.44 -2.94
N SER A 149 16.92 13.43 -2.27
CA SER A 149 17.07 13.43 -0.80
C SER A 149 18.41 14.05 -0.38
#